data_1f2173f88c0c6d75af558661a6683ab4
#
_entry.id   1f2173f88c0c6d75af558661a6683ab4
#
_cell.length_a   1.000
_cell.length_b   1.000
_cell.length_c   1.000
_cell.angle_alpha   90.00
_cell.angle_beta   90.00
_cell.angle_gamma   90.00
#
_symmetry.space_group_name_H-M   'P 1'
#
loop_
_entity.id
_entity.type
_entity.pdbx_description
1 polymer ?
#
loop_
_entity_poly.entity_id
_entity_poly.type
_entity_poly.pdbx_seq_one_letter_code
_entity_poly.pdbx_strand_id
1 'polypeptide(L)'
;MTLCIVTYSVDGHTRALAQAIADGGRGQVFDVTALTEADWSTLDHASAIVMGAPTYMGGLPATFVQFIETAASRWDTGQWRDKLAGGFSTAMHPSGDKLNALMSLFIFASQMGMIWIGNTETGAPVVPENEGINSDGSWVGVTASVPKSGTKILSDGDLETARLYGMRMRAAIARWEK
;
A
#
# COMPACT_ATOMS: atom_id res chain seq x y z
N MET A 1 -2.74 8.09 16.69
CA MET A 1 -1.90 7.23 15.84
C MET A 1 -2.77 6.23 15.09
N THR A 2 -3.34 6.64 13.97
CA THR A 2 -4.23 5.78 13.16
C THR A 2 -3.59 5.51 11.81
N LEU A 3 -3.36 4.24 11.48
CA LEU A 3 -2.89 3.76 10.18
C LEU A 3 -4.07 3.17 9.42
N CYS A 4 -4.38 3.75 8.28
CA CYS A 4 -5.41 3.26 7.38
C CYS A 4 -4.77 2.64 6.14
N ILE A 5 -5.26 1.46 5.74
CA ILE A 5 -4.85 0.78 4.51
C ILE A 5 -6.04 0.75 3.56
N VAL A 6 -5.93 1.46 2.45
CA VAL A 6 -7.01 1.54 1.44
C VAL A 6 -6.68 0.62 0.28
N THR A 7 -7.58 -0.28 -0.07
CA THR A 7 -7.30 -1.31 -1.08
C THR A 7 -8.49 -1.57 -2.01
N TYR A 8 -8.15 -2.02 -3.21
CA TYR A 8 -9.05 -2.72 -4.13
C TYR A 8 -8.51 -4.11 -4.41
N SER A 9 -9.38 -5.12 -4.37
CA SER A 9 -8.97 -6.50 -4.64
C SER A 9 -10.14 -7.31 -5.21
N VAL A 10 -9.92 -7.98 -6.33
CA VAL A 10 -10.92 -8.87 -6.94
C VAL A 10 -10.72 -10.30 -6.40
N ASP A 11 -9.52 -10.86 -6.61
CA ASP A 11 -9.23 -12.26 -6.30
C ASP A 11 -8.61 -12.48 -4.91
N GLY A 12 -8.54 -11.44 -4.09
CA GLY A 12 -8.03 -11.52 -2.72
C GLY A 12 -6.52 -11.30 -2.54
N HIS A 13 -5.71 -11.32 -3.60
CA HIS A 13 -4.25 -11.16 -3.50
C HIS A 13 -3.86 -9.81 -2.89
N THR A 14 -4.40 -8.72 -3.42
CA THR A 14 -4.11 -7.37 -2.91
C THR A 14 -4.67 -7.18 -1.50
N ARG A 15 -5.83 -7.79 -1.20
CA ARG A 15 -6.39 -7.78 0.17
C ARG A 15 -5.48 -8.50 1.17
N ALA A 16 -4.90 -9.63 0.78
CA ALA A 16 -3.96 -10.37 1.65
C ALA A 16 -2.71 -9.52 1.96
N LEU A 17 -2.18 -8.82 0.95
CA LEU A 17 -1.06 -7.91 1.14
C LEU A 17 -1.44 -6.72 2.06
N ALA A 18 -2.62 -6.14 1.85
CA ALA A 18 -3.17 -5.08 2.71
C ALA A 18 -3.33 -5.53 4.16
N GLN A 19 -3.82 -6.77 4.38
CA GLN A 19 -3.97 -7.32 5.72
C GLN A 19 -2.62 -7.52 6.42
N ALA A 20 -1.61 -8.03 5.70
CA ALA A 20 -0.27 -8.18 6.25
C ALA A 20 0.34 -6.83 6.67
N ILE A 21 0.14 -5.76 5.86
CA ILE A 21 0.53 -4.39 6.25
C ILE A 21 -0.21 -3.95 7.52
N ALA A 22 -1.52 -4.21 7.57
CA ALA A 22 -2.34 -3.85 8.73
C ALA A 22 -1.89 -4.59 9.99
N ASP A 23 -1.60 -5.88 9.90
CA ASP A 23 -1.13 -6.70 11.02
C ASP A 23 0.20 -6.16 11.58
N GLY A 24 1.16 -5.85 10.71
CA GLY A 24 2.44 -5.26 11.10
C GLY A 24 2.32 -3.86 11.71
N GLY A 25 1.46 -3.04 11.13
CA GLY A 25 1.28 -1.64 11.52
C GLY A 25 0.20 -1.40 12.58
N ARG A 26 -0.57 -2.43 12.95
CA ARG A 26 -1.81 -2.32 13.74
C ARG A 26 -2.78 -1.33 13.11
N GLY A 27 -2.97 -1.46 11.81
CA GLY A 27 -3.82 -0.59 11.00
C GLY A 27 -5.21 -1.19 10.74
N GLN A 28 -6.04 -0.43 10.06
CA GLN A 28 -7.37 -0.84 9.61
C GLN A 28 -7.41 -0.87 8.09
N VAL A 29 -7.99 -1.93 7.52
CA VAL A 29 -8.15 -2.10 6.06
C VAL A 29 -9.51 -1.61 5.61
N PHE A 30 -9.53 -0.82 4.54
CA PHE A 30 -10.71 -0.26 3.89
C PHE A 30 -10.75 -0.71 2.42
N ASP A 31 -11.89 -1.20 1.98
CA ASP A 31 -12.16 -1.53 0.59
C ASP A 31 -12.76 -0.30 -0.12
N VAL A 32 -12.14 0.16 -1.20
CA VAL A 32 -12.60 1.35 -1.93
C VAL A 32 -14.00 1.20 -2.52
N THR A 33 -14.49 -0.03 -2.67
CA THR A 33 -15.82 -0.31 -3.23
C THR A 33 -16.95 -0.17 -2.21
N ALA A 34 -16.63 -0.03 -0.91
CA ALA A 34 -17.59 -0.08 0.18
C ALA A 34 -17.38 1.01 1.23
N LEU A 35 -16.68 2.10 0.87
CA LEU A 35 -16.43 3.21 1.80
C LEU A 35 -17.72 3.94 2.16
N THR A 36 -17.96 4.04 3.46
CA THR A 36 -19.05 4.85 4.04
C THR A 36 -18.56 6.25 4.42
N GLU A 37 -19.45 7.16 4.75
CA GLU A 37 -19.09 8.49 5.29
C GLU A 37 -18.25 8.39 6.58
N ALA A 38 -18.51 7.38 7.42
CA ALA A 38 -17.71 7.13 8.62
C ALA A 38 -16.29 6.68 8.29
N ASP A 39 -16.12 5.89 7.20
CA ASP A 39 -14.80 5.48 6.73
C ASP A 39 -14.02 6.67 6.16
N TRP A 40 -14.66 7.52 5.37
CA TRP A 40 -14.06 8.77 4.91
C TRP A 40 -13.63 9.66 6.07
N SER A 41 -14.47 9.82 7.09
CA SER A 41 -14.10 10.54 8.31
C SER A 41 -12.90 9.92 9.02
N THR A 42 -12.81 8.58 9.04
CA THR A 42 -11.65 7.88 9.61
C THR A 42 -10.36 8.16 8.81
N LEU A 43 -10.43 8.14 7.47
CA LEU A 43 -9.32 8.51 6.60
C LEU A 43 -8.90 9.97 6.80
N ASP A 44 -9.88 10.86 6.95
CA ASP A 44 -9.64 12.29 7.17
C ASP A 44 -8.93 12.59 8.50
N HIS A 45 -9.06 11.71 9.50
CA HIS A 45 -8.37 11.82 10.80
C HIS A 45 -7.16 10.88 10.95
N ALA A 46 -6.84 10.11 9.92
CA ALA A 46 -5.69 9.19 9.96
C ALA A 46 -4.36 9.93 10.04
N SER A 47 -3.39 9.35 10.76
CA SER A 47 -1.99 9.79 10.78
C SER A 47 -1.24 9.37 9.51
N ALA A 48 -1.64 8.23 8.93
CA ALA A 48 -1.07 7.68 7.71
C ALA A 48 -2.12 6.93 6.88
N ILE A 49 -1.97 7.00 5.56
CA ILE A 49 -2.79 6.26 4.60
C ILE A 49 -1.88 5.49 3.65
N VAL A 50 -1.95 4.16 3.68
CA VAL A 50 -1.26 3.29 2.73
C VAL A 50 -2.27 2.82 1.68
N MET A 51 -1.94 3.00 0.41
CA MET A 51 -2.85 2.80 -0.70
C MET A 51 -2.37 1.68 -1.62
N GLY A 52 -3.27 0.82 -2.09
CA GLY A 52 -2.85 -0.25 -2.98
C GLY A 52 -3.94 -0.94 -3.77
N ALA A 53 -3.56 -1.33 -4.97
CA ALA A 53 -4.41 -2.00 -5.93
C ALA A 53 -3.62 -2.98 -6.80
N PRO A 54 -4.27 -3.97 -7.43
CA PRO A 54 -3.61 -4.77 -8.46
C PRO A 54 -3.36 -3.93 -9.70
N THR A 55 -2.43 -4.37 -10.56
CA THR A 55 -2.27 -3.74 -11.87
C THR A 55 -3.31 -4.27 -12.86
N TYR A 56 -3.91 -3.38 -13.62
CA TYR A 56 -4.76 -3.67 -14.77
C TYR A 56 -4.22 -2.94 -15.99
N MET A 57 -3.87 -3.68 -17.04
CA MET A 57 -3.27 -3.13 -18.27
C MET A 57 -2.10 -2.16 -17.99
N GLY A 58 -1.27 -2.52 -17.00
CA GLY A 58 -0.08 -1.78 -16.62
C GLY A 58 -0.28 -0.59 -15.68
N GLY A 59 -1.50 -0.30 -15.24
CA GLY A 59 -1.82 0.82 -14.37
C GLY A 59 -2.78 0.47 -13.23
N LEU A 60 -3.26 1.48 -12.53
CA LEU A 60 -4.29 1.33 -11.51
C LEU A 60 -5.65 0.97 -12.16
N PRO A 61 -6.45 0.09 -11.56
CA PRO A 61 -7.78 -0.21 -12.03
C PRO A 61 -8.72 1.00 -11.91
N ALA A 62 -9.68 1.12 -12.83
CA ALA A 62 -10.63 2.23 -12.87
C ALA A 62 -11.35 2.46 -11.53
N THR A 63 -11.69 1.39 -10.82
CA THR A 63 -12.31 1.45 -9.48
C THR A 63 -11.42 2.17 -8.46
N PHE A 64 -10.10 1.95 -8.52
CA PHE A 64 -9.18 2.65 -7.63
C PHE A 64 -8.95 4.10 -8.06
N VAL A 65 -8.95 4.38 -9.36
CA VAL A 65 -8.90 5.74 -9.90
C VAL A 65 -10.14 6.54 -9.46
N GLN A 66 -11.32 5.90 -9.42
CA GLN A 66 -12.55 6.52 -8.89
C GLN A 66 -12.40 6.94 -7.41
N PHE A 67 -11.73 6.11 -6.58
CA PHE A 67 -11.39 6.50 -5.21
C PHE A 67 -10.50 7.74 -5.19
N ILE A 68 -9.45 7.79 -6.03
CA ILE A 68 -8.55 8.94 -6.16
C ILE A 68 -9.33 10.21 -6.53
N GLU A 69 -10.21 10.13 -7.52
CA GLU A 69 -11.05 11.26 -7.95
C GLU A 69 -12.00 11.73 -6.83
N THR A 70 -12.60 10.79 -6.10
CA THR A 70 -13.46 11.11 -4.96
C THR A 70 -12.68 11.80 -3.82
N ALA A 71 -11.44 11.34 -3.58
CA ALA A 71 -10.56 11.93 -2.57
C ALA A 71 -10.08 13.34 -2.95
N ALA A 72 -10.15 13.75 -4.21
CA ALA A 72 -9.66 15.05 -4.69
C ALA A 72 -10.30 16.24 -3.96
N SER A 73 -11.54 16.12 -3.47
CA SER A 73 -12.18 17.16 -2.65
C SER A 73 -11.40 17.51 -1.36
N ARG A 74 -10.56 16.61 -0.86
CA ARG A 74 -9.68 16.83 0.29
C ARG A 74 -8.44 17.64 -0.06
N TRP A 75 -8.08 17.72 -1.33
CA TRP A 75 -6.99 18.54 -1.82
C TRP A 75 -7.28 20.04 -1.64
N ASP A 76 -8.48 20.49 -2.03
CA ASP A 76 -8.89 21.89 -1.91
C ASP A 76 -8.84 22.40 -0.46
N THR A 77 -9.20 21.55 0.48
CA THR A 77 -9.22 21.88 1.91
C THR A 77 -7.89 21.65 2.62
N GLY A 78 -6.94 20.96 1.96
CA GLY A 78 -5.68 20.53 2.57
C GLY A 78 -5.86 19.48 3.67
N GLN A 79 -7.00 18.75 3.70
CA GLN A 79 -7.36 17.81 4.76
C GLN A 79 -6.35 16.67 4.92
N TRP A 80 -5.66 16.27 3.84
CA TRP A 80 -4.66 15.20 3.88
C TRP A 80 -3.21 15.72 3.87
N ARG A 81 -3.01 17.03 3.87
CA ARG A 81 -1.66 17.63 3.93
C ARG A 81 -0.92 17.14 5.17
N ASP A 82 0.36 16.83 4.99
CA ASP A 82 1.29 16.37 6.03
C ASP A 82 0.98 15.01 6.64
N LYS A 83 -0.06 14.28 6.16
CA LYS A 83 -0.22 12.87 6.51
C LYS A 83 0.88 12.03 5.87
N LEU A 84 1.29 10.97 6.57
CA LEU A 84 2.18 10.00 5.95
C LEU A 84 1.42 9.17 4.92
N ALA A 85 2.08 8.86 3.82
CA ALA A 85 1.54 8.02 2.75
C ALA A 85 2.49 6.88 2.41
N GLY A 86 1.95 5.82 1.83
CA GLY A 86 2.73 4.74 1.26
C GLY A 86 1.91 3.94 0.25
N GLY A 87 2.54 2.97 -0.40
CA GLY A 87 1.83 2.21 -1.41
C GLY A 87 2.24 0.75 -1.52
N PHE A 88 1.33 -0.04 -2.09
CA PHE A 88 1.57 -1.44 -2.44
C PHE A 88 0.83 -1.81 -3.71
N SER A 89 1.32 -2.84 -4.41
CA SER A 89 0.66 -3.34 -5.62
C SER A 89 0.89 -4.82 -5.83
N THR A 90 -0.05 -5.49 -6.48
CA THR A 90 0.06 -6.89 -6.88
C THR A 90 -0.11 -7.03 -8.39
N ALA A 91 0.50 -8.08 -8.96
CA ALA A 91 0.34 -8.43 -10.36
C ALA A 91 0.48 -9.94 -10.57
N MET A 92 0.02 -10.43 -11.72
CA MET A 92 0.19 -11.84 -12.12
C MET A 92 1.65 -12.20 -12.43
N HIS A 93 2.46 -11.23 -12.82
CA HIS A 93 3.84 -11.43 -13.23
C HIS A 93 4.82 -10.61 -12.38
N PRO A 94 6.11 -11.02 -12.27
CA PRO A 94 7.10 -10.34 -11.43
C PRO A 94 7.27 -8.86 -11.72
N SER A 95 7.34 -8.44 -12.99
CA SER A 95 7.29 -7.01 -13.31
C SER A 95 5.87 -6.47 -13.14
N GLY A 96 4.95 -6.95 -13.98
CA GLY A 96 3.52 -6.62 -13.98
C GLY A 96 3.23 -5.12 -13.99
N ASP A 97 4.23 -4.30 -14.32
CA ASP A 97 4.17 -2.84 -14.30
C ASP A 97 3.75 -2.26 -12.92
N LYS A 98 4.02 -3.01 -11.84
CA LYS A 98 3.70 -2.61 -10.46
C LYS A 98 4.33 -1.27 -10.09
N LEU A 99 5.52 -0.97 -10.60
CA LEU A 99 6.15 0.33 -10.39
C LEU A 99 5.30 1.48 -10.95
N ASN A 100 4.68 1.31 -12.12
CA ASN A 100 3.82 2.34 -12.71
C ASN A 100 2.60 2.62 -11.82
N ALA A 101 1.98 1.58 -11.27
CA ALA A 101 0.89 1.74 -10.30
C ALA A 101 1.35 2.47 -9.03
N LEU A 102 2.52 2.10 -8.47
CA LEU A 102 3.10 2.76 -7.30
C LEU A 102 3.45 4.22 -7.58
N MET A 103 3.99 4.53 -8.77
CA MET A 103 4.29 5.91 -9.17
C MET A 103 3.03 6.77 -9.30
N SER A 104 1.92 6.20 -9.78
CA SER A 104 0.63 6.89 -9.82
C SER A 104 0.15 7.24 -8.40
N LEU A 105 0.28 6.31 -7.45
CA LEU A 105 -0.08 6.54 -6.04
C LEU A 105 0.85 7.57 -5.38
N PHE A 106 2.16 7.50 -5.67
CA PHE A 106 3.14 8.47 -5.18
C PHE A 106 2.86 9.89 -5.67
N ILE A 107 2.53 10.04 -6.97
CA ILE A 107 2.19 11.35 -7.55
C ILE A 107 0.90 11.87 -6.91
N PHE A 108 -0.13 11.03 -6.78
CA PHE A 108 -1.36 11.40 -6.08
C PHE A 108 -1.11 11.87 -4.65
N ALA A 109 -0.36 11.09 -3.85
CA ALA A 109 -0.01 11.45 -2.49
C ALA A 109 0.76 12.79 -2.43
N SER A 110 1.70 12.99 -3.35
CA SER A 110 2.48 14.24 -3.45
C SER A 110 1.59 15.42 -3.78
N GLN A 111 0.65 15.28 -4.70
CA GLN A 111 -0.32 16.32 -5.05
C GLN A 111 -1.23 16.66 -3.86
N MET A 112 -1.61 15.66 -3.06
CA MET A 112 -2.38 15.85 -1.82
C MET A 112 -1.56 16.50 -0.70
N GLY A 113 -0.27 16.75 -0.89
CA GLY A 113 0.64 17.30 0.13
C GLY A 113 1.06 16.29 1.19
N MET A 114 0.93 14.99 0.92
CA MET A 114 1.32 13.93 1.84
C MET A 114 2.82 13.62 1.75
N ILE A 115 3.36 12.99 2.78
CA ILE A 115 4.76 12.59 2.89
C ILE A 115 4.90 11.10 2.62
N TRP A 116 5.57 10.74 1.53
CA TRP A 116 5.70 9.36 1.10
C TRP A 116 6.77 8.58 1.86
N ILE A 117 6.41 7.39 2.32
CA ILE A 117 7.30 6.43 2.99
C ILE A 117 7.51 5.21 2.08
N GLY A 118 8.71 5.05 1.58
CA GLY A 118 9.08 3.89 0.77
C GLY A 118 9.39 2.63 1.60
N ASN A 119 9.54 1.50 0.91
CA ASN A 119 10.04 0.25 1.49
C ASN A 119 11.56 0.32 1.68
N THR A 120 12.10 -0.38 2.68
CA THR A 120 13.55 -0.43 2.97
C THR A 120 14.08 -1.84 3.14
N GLU A 121 13.22 -2.83 3.03
CA GLU A 121 13.61 -4.21 3.24
C GLU A 121 14.50 -4.71 2.11
N THR A 122 15.66 -5.22 2.45
CA THR A 122 16.62 -5.80 1.52
C THR A 122 16.62 -7.31 1.67
N GLY A 123 16.31 -7.99 0.58
CA GLY A 123 16.30 -9.45 0.50
C GLY A 123 17.57 -10.04 -0.09
N ALA A 124 17.54 -11.35 -0.31
CA ALA A 124 18.57 -12.06 -1.05
C ALA A 124 18.66 -11.57 -2.51
N PRO A 125 19.82 -11.62 -3.16
CA PRO A 125 21.10 -12.17 -2.67
C PRO A 125 21.93 -11.19 -1.84
N VAL A 126 21.48 -9.93 -1.65
CA VAL A 126 22.24 -8.89 -0.92
C VAL A 126 22.31 -9.24 0.57
N VAL A 127 21.22 -9.72 1.13
CA VAL A 127 21.11 -10.21 2.52
C VAL A 127 20.59 -11.66 2.45
N PRO A 128 21.50 -12.66 2.41
CA PRO A 128 21.11 -14.06 2.15
C PRO A 128 20.08 -14.63 3.13
N GLU A 129 20.15 -14.23 4.40
CA GLU A 129 19.22 -14.66 5.46
C GLU A 129 17.79 -14.13 5.26
N ASN A 130 17.61 -13.11 4.42
CA ASN A 130 16.32 -12.51 4.06
C ASN A 130 15.76 -13.11 2.75
N GLU A 131 15.94 -14.41 2.52
CA GLU A 131 15.38 -15.06 1.35
C GLU A 131 13.86 -14.86 1.27
N GLY A 132 13.37 -14.47 0.10
CA GLY A 132 11.96 -14.17 -0.17
C GLY A 132 11.49 -12.78 0.28
N ILE A 133 12.23 -12.07 1.12
CA ILE A 133 11.92 -10.70 1.51
C ILE A 133 12.19 -9.75 0.33
N ASN A 134 11.22 -8.91 0.01
CA ASN A 134 11.29 -7.94 -1.08
C ASN A 134 11.88 -8.54 -2.37
N SER A 135 11.40 -9.73 -2.74
CA SER A 135 11.94 -10.50 -3.88
C SER A 135 11.82 -9.79 -5.21
N ASP A 136 10.86 -8.88 -5.36
CA ASP A 136 10.70 -8.01 -6.53
C ASP A 136 11.68 -6.82 -6.54
N GLY A 137 12.38 -6.52 -5.43
CA GLY A 137 13.29 -5.39 -5.33
C GLY A 137 12.59 -4.03 -5.43
N SER A 138 11.42 -3.88 -4.85
CA SER A 138 10.60 -2.66 -4.92
C SER A 138 10.89 -1.72 -3.74
N TRP A 139 11.31 -0.49 -4.04
CA TRP A 139 11.69 0.52 -3.04
C TRP A 139 10.65 1.64 -2.88
N VAL A 140 9.88 1.93 -3.93
CA VAL A 140 8.83 2.95 -3.87
C VAL A 140 7.69 2.51 -2.94
N GLY A 141 7.41 1.22 -2.89
CA GLY A 141 6.41 0.63 -2.02
C GLY A 141 6.55 -0.90 -2.02
N VAL A 142 5.60 -1.61 -1.45
CA VAL A 142 5.61 -3.07 -1.41
C VAL A 142 4.94 -3.65 -2.65
N THR A 143 5.56 -4.65 -3.25
CA THR A 143 4.97 -5.39 -4.37
C THR A 143 4.93 -6.88 -4.07
N ALA A 144 3.95 -7.55 -4.67
CA ALA A 144 3.86 -9.01 -4.66
C ALA A 144 3.37 -9.54 -6.01
N SER A 145 3.79 -10.76 -6.34
CA SER A 145 3.37 -11.46 -7.55
C SER A 145 2.54 -12.68 -7.20
N VAL A 146 1.49 -12.92 -7.98
CA VAL A 146 0.67 -14.13 -7.80
C VAL A 146 1.54 -15.36 -8.04
N PRO A 147 1.60 -16.33 -7.11
CA PRO A 147 2.40 -17.54 -7.28
C PRO A 147 1.98 -18.32 -8.53
N LYS A 148 2.95 -18.81 -9.32
CA LYS A 148 2.70 -19.55 -10.56
C LYS A 148 1.98 -20.89 -10.33
N SER A 149 2.14 -21.47 -9.16
CA SER A 149 1.49 -22.71 -8.75
C SER A 149 1.39 -22.75 -7.23
N GLY A 150 0.39 -23.45 -6.72
CA GLY A 150 0.27 -23.68 -5.28
C GLY A 150 -1.07 -23.25 -4.71
N THR A 151 -1.24 -23.57 -3.44
CA THR A 151 -2.46 -23.30 -2.66
C THR A 151 -2.38 -21.95 -1.94
N LYS A 152 -1.22 -21.28 -1.96
CA LYS A 152 -1.01 -19.99 -1.29
C LYS A 152 -1.48 -18.84 -2.16
N ILE A 153 -2.16 -17.91 -1.54
CA ILE A 153 -2.62 -16.68 -2.21
C ILE A 153 -1.45 -15.77 -2.61
N LEU A 154 -0.43 -15.64 -1.76
CA LEU A 154 0.86 -14.97 -1.98
C LEU A 154 1.98 -15.78 -1.34
N SER A 155 3.23 -15.47 -1.67
CA SER A 155 4.38 -16.09 -1.00
C SER A 155 4.49 -15.63 0.46
N ASP A 156 5.08 -16.47 1.31
CA ASP A 156 5.33 -16.08 2.71
C ASP A 156 6.28 -14.88 2.79
N GLY A 157 7.27 -14.80 1.88
CA GLY A 157 8.20 -13.68 1.80
C GLY A 157 7.54 -12.35 1.43
N ASP A 158 6.57 -12.38 0.50
CA ASP A 158 5.79 -11.19 0.13
C ASP A 158 4.93 -10.71 1.31
N LEU A 159 4.27 -11.64 2.00
CA LEU A 159 3.45 -11.31 3.18
C LEU A 159 4.30 -10.78 4.32
N GLU A 160 5.48 -11.36 4.55
CA GLU A 160 6.40 -10.87 5.58
C GLU A 160 6.97 -9.49 5.22
N THR A 161 7.32 -9.25 3.96
CA THR A 161 7.73 -7.91 3.47
C THR A 161 6.63 -6.87 3.76
N ALA A 162 5.38 -7.22 3.49
CA ALA A 162 4.24 -6.35 3.77
C ALA A 162 4.07 -6.09 5.27
N ARG A 163 4.22 -7.11 6.10
CA ARG A 163 4.16 -6.98 7.56
C ARG A 163 5.26 -6.06 8.09
N LEU A 164 6.49 -6.22 7.62
CA LEU A 164 7.63 -5.37 7.99
C LEU A 164 7.39 -3.92 7.55
N TYR A 165 6.85 -3.73 6.35
CA TYR A 165 6.47 -2.39 5.88
C TYR A 165 5.39 -1.75 6.76
N GLY A 166 4.40 -2.50 7.22
CA GLY A 166 3.42 -2.03 8.20
C GLY A 166 4.07 -1.57 9.51
N MET A 167 5.04 -2.33 10.04
CA MET A 167 5.82 -1.93 11.21
C MET A 167 6.62 -0.63 10.96
N ARG A 168 7.21 -0.49 9.76
CA ARG A 168 7.90 0.73 9.36
C ARG A 168 6.97 1.94 9.34
N MET A 169 5.76 1.80 8.77
CA MET A 169 4.74 2.85 8.75
C MET A 169 4.37 3.29 10.16
N ARG A 170 4.15 2.34 11.07
CA ARG A 170 3.87 2.64 12.48
C ARG A 170 5.02 3.37 13.17
N ALA A 171 6.26 2.96 12.92
CA ALA A 171 7.45 3.63 13.44
C ALA A 171 7.59 5.05 12.88
N ALA A 172 7.28 5.26 11.61
CA ALA A 172 7.28 6.58 10.97
C ALA A 172 6.23 7.50 11.62
N ILE A 173 4.99 7.02 11.82
CA ILE A 173 3.94 7.75 12.54
C ILE A 173 4.44 8.20 13.92
N ALA A 174 5.02 7.27 14.69
CA ALA A 174 5.51 7.56 16.05
C ALA A 174 6.64 8.61 16.09
N ARG A 175 7.39 8.76 15.01
CA ARG A 175 8.43 9.81 14.88
C ARG A 175 7.86 11.14 14.42
N TRP A 176 6.85 11.10 13.54
CA TRP A 176 6.24 12.29 12.94
C TRP A 176 5.35 13.05 13.92
N GLU A 177 4.68 12.34 14.81
CA GLU A 177 3.76 12.93 15.82
C GLU A 177 4.48 13.41 17.11
N LYS A 178 5.81 13.40 17.15
CA LYS A 178 6.60 13.99 18.27
C LYS A 178 6.73 15.49 18.12
#